data_9f9611447d798b36865eb541089f14b9
#
_entry.id   9f9611447d798b36865eb541089f14b9
#
_cell.length_a   1.000
_cell.length_b   1.000
_cell.length_c   1.000
_cell.angle_alpha   90.00
_cell.angle_beta   90.00
_cell.angle_gamma   90.00
#
_symmetry.space_group_name_H-M   'P 1'
#
loop_
_entity.id
_entity.type
_entity.pdbx_description
1 polymer ?
#
loop_
_entity_poly.entity_id
_entity_poly.type
_entity_poly.pdbx_seq_one_letter_code
_entity_poly.pdbx_strand_id
1 'polypeptide(L)'
;VFNDEIPKMIRQAIAASETAPAQPQPAPNVWGRKVAKAEPTPTPAPVVREREEAKAPDGESWGVVTALVRWFMQGNPLAKLGVVLLFIGLSFLLRYSVEYALFPLELRLVAVAVVALVLLVLGWRLRHKQTVFALILQGGAVGALYLTVFGAFRLWQMLPMTLAFALLIVICAASVGLAVLQRALSLALLASLGGYLAPILLSTGGGSHIALFSFYLLLSVGILAISVWQHWRELNILGMFFTFGVAALWGIASYRPEDYLSCQLFLIANLLIFGVFSVGLSLRAQRRGERIIDGVLLFAPPLAGFGMQYAMTQHWTYGPALSALGYGAFYLSLAFLALRRYPSLGRPLVMAALAIG
;
A
#
# COMPACT_ATOMS: atom_id res chain seq x y z
N VAL A 1 -59.35 -10.57 -13.39
CA VAL A 1 -58.65 -11.84 -13.13
C VAL A 1 -57.47 -11.65 -12.15
N PHE A 2 -56.99 -10.41 -11.92
CA PHE A 2 -55.83 -10.17 -11.07
C PHE A 2 -56.19 -9.85 -9.62
N ASN A 3 -57.44 -9.61 -9.28
CA ASN A 3 -57.87 -9.14 -7.97
C ASN A 3 -58.34 -10.23 -7.01
N ASP A 4 -58.54 -11.48 -7.45
CA ASP A 4 -59.04 -12.57 -6.63
C ASP A 4 -57.94 -13.51 -6.05
N GLU A 5 -56.72 -13.40 -6.56
CA GLU A 5 -55.59 -14.25 -6.11
C GLU A 5 -54.85 -13.66 -4.85
N ILE A 6 -54.89 -12.38 -4.66
CA ILE A 6 -54.23 -11.70 -3.51
C ILE A 6 -54.81 -12.13 -2.14
N PRO A 7 -56.13 -12.30 -1.98
CA PRO A 7 -56.68 -12.74 -0.69
C PRO A 7 -56.32 -14.17 -0.34
N LYS A 8 -56.14 -15.04 -1.32
CA LYS A 8 -55.74 -16.44 -1.10
C LYS A 8 -54.29 -16.58 -0.63
N MET A 9 -53.38 -15.77 -1.19
CA MET A 9 -51.96 -15.75 -0.77
C MET A 9 -51.81 -15.22 0.65
N ILE A 10 -52.61 -14.21 1.03
CA ILE A 10 -52.57 -13.67 2.39
C ILE A 10 -53.13 -14.68 3.40
N ARG A 11 -54.19 -15.43 3.08
CA ARG A 11 -54.71 -16.49 3.94
C ARG A 11 -53.73 -17.65 4.11
N GLN A 12 -53.03 -18.02 3.06
CA GLN A 12 -51.95 -19.04 3.13
C GLN A 12 -50.75 -18.58 3.98
N ALA A 13 -50.36 -17.32 3.91
CA ALA A 13 -49.29 -16.77 4.71
C ALA A 13 -49.66 -16.71 6.20
N ILE A 14 -50.93 -16.39 6.54
CA ILE A 14 -51.45 -16.37 7.92
C ILE A 14 -51.54 -17.81 8.47
N ALA A 15 -52.02 -18.77 7.70
CA ALA A 15 -52.07 -20.20 8.10
C ALA A 15 -50.67 -20.81 8.33
N ALA A 16 -49.68 -20.36 7.60
CA ALA A 16 -48.26 -20.79 7.77
C ALA A 16 -47.61 -20.16 9.02
N SER A 17 -48.13 -19.02 9.50
CA SER A 17 -47.61 -18.38 10.72
C SER A 17 -48.19 -18.98 12.01
N GLU A 18 -49.34 -19.68 11.95
CA GLU A 18 -49.94 -20.35 13.09
C GLU A 18 -49.36 -21.74 13.41
N THR A 19 -48.51 -22.30 12.54
CA THR A 19 -47.79 -23.55 12.77
C THR A 19 -46.33 -23.36 13.23
N ALA A 20 -46.06 -22.32 14.02
CA ALA A 20 -44.78 -22.17 14.68
C ALA A 20 -44.64 -23.20 15.81
N PRO A 21 -43.50 -23.93 15.88
CA PRO A 21 -43.32 -24.95 16.92
C PRO A 21 -43.33 -24.35 18.31
N ALA A 22 -44.01 -25.03 19.23
CA ALA A 22 -44.15 -24.65 20.62
C ALA A 22 -42.78 -24.36 21.28
N GLN A 23 -42.72 -23.28 22.05
CA GLN A 23 -41.57 -22.93 22.88
C GLN A 23 -41.22 -24.11 23.82
N PRO A 24 -39.94 -24.42 24.02
CA PRO A 24 -39.56 -25.47 24.95
C PRO A 24 -39.96 -25.08 26.37
N GLN A 25 -40.72 -25.96 27.03
CA GLN A 25 -41.09 -25.82 28.43
C GLN A 25 -39.84 -25.79 29.32
N PRO A 26 -39.83 -24.99 30.41
CA PRO A 26 -38.71 -24.99 31.33
C PRO A 26 -38.59 -26.36 32.03
N ALA A 27 -37.38 -26.88 32.08
CA ALA A 27 -37.05 -28.17 32.69
C ALA A 27 -37.45 -28.20 34.17
N PRO A 28 -38.02 -29.32 34.69
CA PRO A 28 -38.42 -29.44 36.09
C PRO A 28 -37.20 -29.39 37.02
N ASN A 29 -37.39 -28.69 38.12
CA ASN A 29 -36.42 -28.40 39.17
C ASN A 29 -35.95 -29.70 39.87
N VAL A 30 -34.71 -30.12 39.65
CA VAL A 30 -34.14 -31.38 40.16
C VAL A 30 -33.38 -31.17 41.49
N TRP A 31 -33.90 -30.34 42.35
CA TRP A 31 -33.40 -30.23 43.75
C TRP A 31 -34.22 -31.12 44.66
N GLY A 32 -33.74 -32.34 44.91
CA GLY A 32 -34.40 -33.21 45.88
C GLY A 32 -34.12 -34.71 45.78
N ARG A 33 -33.21 -35.18 44.93
CA ARG A 33 -32.87 -36.60 44.86
C ARG A 33 -31.54 -36.89 45.56
N LYS A 34 -31.58 -37.65 46.69
CA LYS A 34 -30.39 -38.16 47.36
C LYS A 34 -29.59 -38.99 46.39
N VAL A 35 -28.36 -38.56 46.15
CA VAL A 35 -27.39 -39.24 45.29
C VAL A 35 -26.89 -40.49 46.03
N ALA A 36 -27.21 -41.68 45.53
CA ALA A 36 -26.52 -42.89 45.90
C ALA A 36 -25.07 -42.84 45.39
N LYS A 37 -24.14 -43.15 46.29
CA LYS A 37 -22.70 -43.14 46.09
C LYS A 37 -22.35 -44.18 44.99
N ALA A 38 -22.08 -43.68 43.76
CA ALA A 38 -21.55 -44.51 42.69
C ALA A 38 -20.02 -44.58 42.84
N GLU A 39 -19.45 -45.75 42.70
CA GLU A 39 -18.01 -46.01 42.68
C GLU A 39 -17.33 -45.27 41.53
N PRO A 40 -16.12 -44.77 41.70
CA PRO A 40 -15.42 -44.03 40.69
C PRO A 40 -14.97 -44.95 39.54
N THR A 41 -15.57 -44.76 38.36
CA THR A 41 -15.05 -45.29 37.09
C THR A 41 -13.70 -44.62 36.81
N PRO A 42 -12.66 -45.36 36.44
CA PRO A 42 -11.34 -44.79 36.16
C PRO A 42 -11.45 -43.83 34.94
N THR A 43 -11.17 -42.56 35.20
CA THR A 43 -11.04 -41.53 34.17
C THR A 43 -9.85 -41.91 33.27
N PRO A 44 -10.00 -42.00 31.96
CA PRO A 44 -8.85 -42.16 31.09
C PRO A 44 -7.95 -40.93 31.24
N ALA A 45 -6.65 -41.20 31.48
CA ALA A 45 -5.61 -40.19 31.63
C ALA A 45 -5.65 -39.22 30.41
N PRO A 46 -5.47 -37.93 30.63
CA PRO A 46 -5.35 -36.98 29.53
C PRO A 46 -4.15 -37.39 28.68
N VAL A 47 -4.38 -37.73 27.43
CA VAL A 47 -3.30 -37.88 26.43
C VAL A 47 -2.65 -36.49 26.32
N VAL A 48 -1.54 -36.33 27.05
CA VAL A 48 -0.62 -35.23 26.82
C VAL A 48 -0.08 -35.47 25.40
N ARG A 49 -0.66 -34.79 24.43
CA ARG A 49 0.01 -34.56 23.15
C ARG A 49 1.22 -33.74 23.52
N GLU A 50 2.36 -34.37 23.64
CA GLU A 50 3.63 -33.68 23.55
C GLU A 50 3.56 -32.81 22.28
N ARG A 51 3.40 -31.52 22.53
CA ARG A 51 3.65 -30.51 21.53
C ARG A 51 5.15 -30.64 21.28
N GLU A 52 5.52 -31.32 20.20
CA GLU A 52 6.87 -31.22 19.67
C GLU A 52 7.16 -29.73 19.57
N GLU A 53 7.90 -29.20 20.52
CA GLU A 53 8.54 -27.92 20.41
C GLU A 53 9.47 -28.03 19.21
N ALA A 54 9.01 -27.51 18.09
CA ALA A 54 9.84 -27.29 16.94
C ALA A 54 10.99 -26.41 17.40
N LYS A 55 12.12 -27.07 17.70
CA LYS A 55 13.40 -26.47 18.01
C LYS A 55 13.66 -25.38 16.98
N ALA A 56 13.61 -24.12 17.42
CA ALA A 56 13.99 -23.00 16.59
C ALA A 56 15.42 -23.27 16.09
N PRO A 57 15.68 -23.16 14.80
CA PRO A 57 17.04 -23.26 14.30
C PRO A 57 17.80 -21.99 14.74
N ASP A 58 18.80 -22.19 15.58
CA ASP A 58 19.80 -21.19 15.92
C ASP A 58 20.49 -20.73 14.61
N GLY A 59 20.33 -19.48 14.23
CA GLY A 59 21.01 -18.91 13.07
C GLY A 59 20.25 -17.74 12.46
N GLU A 60 20.40 -16.54 12.98
CA GLU A 60 19.74 -15.31 12.52
C GLU A 60 20.01 -14.93 11.05
N SER A 61 20.98 -15.55 10.38
CA SER A 61 21.31 -15.24 8.97
C SER A 61 20.45 -16.01 7.95
N TRP A 62 19.82 -17.11 8.33
CA TRP A 62 19.03 -17.94 7.41
C TRP A 62 17.54 -17.57 7.37
N GLY A 63 17.05 -16.76 8.30
CA GLY A 63 15.65 -16.38 8.39
C GLY A 63 15.15 -15.61 7.16
N VAL A 64 15.99 -14.75 6.59
CA VAL A 64 15.64 -13.98 5.37
C VAL A 64 15.60 -14.89 4.15
N VAL A 65 16.56 -15.80 4.01
CA VAL A 65 16.60 -16.74 2.87
C VAL A 65 15.42 -17.72 2.93
N THR A 66 15.13 -18.26 4.10
CA THR A 66 13.95 -19.15 4.28
C THR A 66 12.63 -18.42 4.11
N ALA A 67 12.53 -17.15 4.51
CA ALA A 67 11.37 -16.30 4.25
C ALA A 67 11.21 -16.01 2.75
N LEU A 68 12.29 -15.71 2.05
CA LEU A 68 12.32 -15.50 0.59
C LEU A 68 11.95 -16.78 -0.18
N VAL A 69 12.53 -17.93 0.22
CA VAL A 69 12.20 -19.22 -0.38
C VAL A 69 10.74 -19.59 -0.12
N ARG A 70 10.24 -19.39 1.08
CA ARG A 70 8.84 -19.62 1.43
C ARG A 70 7.90 -18.70 0.63
N TRP A 71 8.24 -17.41 0.53
CA TRP A 71 7.49 -16.45 -0.29
C TRP A 71 7.52 -16.83 -1.79
N PHE A 72 8.66 -17.31 -2.29
CA PHE A 72 8.79 -17.78 -3.67
C PHE A 72 7.96 -19.04 -3.92
N MET A 73 7.94 -19.96 -2.98
CA MET A 73 7.18 -21.23 -3.06
C MET A 73 5.67 -21.03 -2.82
N GLN A 74 5.26 -19.95 -2.15
CA GLN A 74 3.83 -19.63 -2.00
C GLN A 74 3.22 -19.17 -3.33
N GLY A 75 2.17 -19.84 -3.77
CA GLY A 75 1.48 -19.60 -5.05
C GLY A 75 1.94 -20.55 -6.15
N ASN A 76 2.05 -20.07 -7.39
CA ASN A 76 2.52 -20.88 -8.52
C ASN A 76 4.02 -20.64 -8.78
N PRO A 77 4.92 -21.47 -8.25
CA PRO A 77 6.38 -21.26 -8.37
C PRO A 77 6.84 -21.38 -9.82
N LEU A 78 6.17 -22.22 -10.65
CA LEU A 78 6.49 -22.35 -12.06
C LEU A 78 6.30 -21.04 -12.82
N ALA A 79 5.23 -20.31 -12.54
CA ALA A 79 4.99 -19.01 -13.18
C ALA A 79 6.04 -17.98 -12.80
N LYS A 80 6.46 -17.93 -11.53
CA LYS A 80 7.53 -17.03 -11.05
C LYS A 80 8.87 -17.41 -11.69
N LEU A 81 9.19 -18.70 -11.76
CA LEU A 81 10.39 -19.21 -12.42
C LEU A 81 10.40 -18.85 -13.91
N GLY A 82 9.27 -19.02 -14.59
CA GLY A 82 9.10 -18.67 -16.01
C GLY A 82 9.38 -17.20 -16.29
N VAL A 83 8.91 -16.30 -15.41
CA VAL A 83 9.19 -14.86 -15.55
C VAL A 83 10.66 -14.54 -15.29
N VAL A 84 11.29 -15.14 -14.27
CA VAL A 84 12.72 -14.99 -14.00
C VAL A 84 13.54 -15.47 -15.20
N LEU A 85 13.22 -16.65 -15.76
CA LEU A 85 13.86 -17.19 -16.95
C LEU A 85 13.68 -16.27 -18.16
N LEU A 86 12.48 -15.66 -18.31
CA LEU A 86 12.20 -14.71 -19.38
C LEU A 86 13.08 -13.46 -19.24
N PHE A 87 13.24 -12.92 -18.03
CA PHE A 87 14.14 -11.78 -17.78
C PHE A 87 15.61 -12.13 -18.02
N ILE A 88 16.04 -13.31 -17.58
CA ILE A 88 17.39 -13.82 -17.83
C ILE A 88 17.59 -13.98 -19.34
N GLY A 89 16.66 -14.62 -20.03
CA GLY A 89 16.73 -14.79 -21.49
C GLY A 89 16.77 -13.48 -22.25
N LEU A 90 15.95 -12.50 -21.84
CA LEU A 90 15.95 -11.16 -22.41
C LEU A 90 17.29 -10.44 -22.16
N SER A 91 17.84 -10.59 -20.96
CA SER A 91 19.16 -10.02 -20.61
C SER A 91 20.29 -10.63 -21.43
N PHE A 92 20.29 -11.96 -21.62
CA PHE A 92 21.23 -12.65 -22.48
C PHE A 92 21.07 -12.27 -23.96
N LEU A 93 19.84 -12.16 -24.45
CA LEU A 93 19.55 -11.71 -25.80
C LEU A 93 20.08 -10.29 -26.03
N LEU A 94 19.88 -9.41 -25.05
CA LEU A 94 20.40 -8.04 -25.09
C LEU A 94 21.93 -8.04 -25.13
N ARG A 95 22.59 -8.83 -24.26
CA ARG A 95 24.05 -8.98 -24.23
C ARG A 95 24.60 -9.54 -25.53
N TYR A 96 23.99 -10.60 -26.05
CA TYR A 96 24.35 -11.21 -27.34
C TYR A 96 24.20 -10.19 -28.48
N SER A 97 23.10 -9.43 -28.49
CA SER A 97 22.89 -8.36 -29.47
C SER A 97 23.96 -7.23 -29.39
N VAL A 98 24.49 -6.98 -28.18
CA VAL A 98 25.58 -6.01 -27.96
C VAL A 98 26.91 -6.55 -28.52
N GLU A 99 27.21 -7.82 -28.24
CA GLU A 99 28.49 -8.45 -28.55
C GLU A 99 28.71 -8.64 -30.07
N TYR A 100 27.63 -8.91 -30.81
CA TYR A 100 27.69 -9.14 -32.27
C TYR A 100 27.37 -7.89 -33.13
N ALA A 101 27.14 -6.72 -32.50
CA ALA A 101 26.84 -5.44 -33.18
C ALA A 101 25.77 -5.52 -34.29
N LEU A 102 24.84 -6.49 -34.18
CA LEU A 102 23.82 -6.80 -35.20
C LEU A 102 22.85 -5.66 -35.46
N PHE A 103 22.62 -4.81 -34.45
CA PHE A 103 21.69 -3.67 -34.53
C PHE A 103 22.24 -2.46 -33.79
N PRO A 104 21.96 -1.22 -34.26
CA PRO A 104 22.28 -0.02 -33.51
C PRO A 104 21.56 -0.02 -32.14
N LEU A 105 22.18 0.63 -31.17
CA LEU A 105 21.75 0.59 -29.77
C LEU A 105 20.32 1.10 -29.60
N GLU A 106 19.94 2.10 -30.38
CA GLU A 106 18.56 2.66 -30.39
C GLU A 106 17.53 1.59 -30.72
N LEU A 107 17.81 0.79 -31.75
CA LEU A 107 16.87 -0.25 -32.19
C LEU A 107 16.70 -1.36 -31.14
N ARG A 108 17.76 -1.65 -30.36
CA ARG A 108 17.69 -2.62 -29.26
C ARG A 108 16.80 -2.13 -28.13
N LEU A 109 16.94 -0.86 -27.74
CA LEU A 109 16.11 -0.25 -26.70
C LEU A 109 14.63 -0.20 -27.13
N VAL A 110 14.38 0.16 -28.39
CA VAL A 110 13.04 0.13 -28.97
C VAL A 110 12.48 -1.29 -28.99
N ALA A 111 13.29 -2.29 -29.38
CA ALA A 111 12.85 -3.69 -29.39
C ALA A 111 12.46 -4.18 -27.99
N VAL A 112 13.25 -3.85 -26.93
CA VAL A 112 12.89 -4.19 -25.54
C VAL A 112 11.61 -3.49 -25.12
N ALA A 113 11.43 -2.22 -25.46
CA ALA A 113 10.21 -1.48 -25.15
C ALA A 113 8.98 -2.09 -25.87
N VAL A 114 9.13 -2.49 -27.14
CA VAL A 114 8.07 -3.16 -27.91
C VAL A 114 7.71 -4.51 -27.27
N VAL A 115 8.70 -5.32 -26.91
CA VAL A 115 8.46 -6.61 -26.22
C VAL A 115 7.74 -6.37 -24.90
N ALA A 116 8.16 -5.39 -24.11
CA ALA A 116 7.50 -5.04 -22.85
C ALA A 116 6.05 -4.62 -23.08
N LEU A 117 5.74 -3.80 -24.10
CA LEU A 117 4.39 -3.44 -24.47
C LEU A 117 3.55 -4.65 -24.90
N VAL A 118 4.12 -5.57 -25.68
CA VAL A 118 3.44 -6.83 -26.07
C VAL A 118 3.13 -7.66 -24.85
N LEU A 119 4.07 -7.81 -23.88
CA LEU A 119 3.84 -8.53 -22.63
C LEU A 119 2.74 -7.87 -21.79
N LEU A 120 2.68 -6.53 -21.79
CA LEU A 120 1.65 -5.77 -21.08
C LEU A 120 0.26 -6.02 -21.69
N VAL A 121 0.14 -6.00 -23.02
CA VAL A 121 -1.10 -6.33 -23.75
C VAL A 121 -1.49 -7.81 -23.54
N LEU A 122 -0.53 -8.71 -23.57
CA LEU A 122 -0.75 -10.14 -23.35
C LEU A 122 -1.26 -10.38 -21.91
N GLY A 123 -0.63 -9.76 -20.93
CA GLY A 123 -1.08 -9.79 -19.54
C GLY A 123 -2.51 -9.23 -19.39
N TRP A 124 -2.84 -8.13 -20.08
CA TRP A 124 -4.19 -7.60 -20.09
C TRP A 124 -5.22 -8.60 -20.66
N ARG A 125 -4.89 -9.31 -21.74
CA ARG A 125 -5.76 -10.33 -22.33
C ARG A 125 -5.95 -11.56 -21.42
N LEU A 126 -4.89 -11.94 -20.69
CA LEU A 126 -4.92 -13.12 -19.80
C LEU A 126 -5.55 -12.84 -18.43
N ARG A 127 -5.83 -11.58 -18.07
CA ARG A 127 -6.30 -11.18 -16.73
C ARG A 127 -7.51 -11.95 -16.19
N HIS A 128 -8.42 -12.39 -17.07
CA HIS A 128 -9.63 -13.13 -16.68
C HIS A 128 -9.41 -14.64 -16.60
N LYS A 129 -8.40 -15.18 -17.29
CA LYS A 129 -8.12 -16.63 -17.31
C LYS A 129 -7.10 -17.04 -16.26
N GLN A 130 -6.04 -16.25 -16.09
CA GLN A 130 -4.91 -16.53 -15.21
C GLN A 130 -4.42 -15.24 -14.52
N THR A 131 -5.18 -14.76 -13.54
CA THR A 131 -4.96 -13.46 -12.90
C THR A 131 -3.54 -13.28 -12.36
N VAL A 132 -3.03 -14.28 -11.62
CA VAL A 132 -1.69 -14.19 -11.00
C VAL A 132 -0.60 -14.11 -12.07
N PHE A 133 -0.68 -14.96 -13.09
CA PHE A 133 0.29 -14.96 -14.20
C PHE A 133 0.22 -13.66 -14.98
N ALA A 134 -0.97 -13.16 -15.26
CA ALA A 134 -1.18 -11.88 -15.95
C ALA A 134 -0.54 -10.70 -15.18
N LEU A 135 -0.70 -10.65 -13.84
CA LEU A 135 -0.11 -9.61 -13.01
C LEU A 135 1.42 -9.68 -12.97
N ILE A 136 1.98 -10.89 -12.91
CA ILE A 136 3.44 -11.08 -12.96
C ILE A 136 3.99 -10.62 -14.31
N LEU A 137 3.32 -10.97 -15.39
CA LEU A 137 3.70 -10.58 -16.74
C LEU A 137 3.66 -9.06 -16.94
N GLN A 138 2.59 -8.42 -16.46
CA GLN A 138 2.44 -6.96 -16.51
C GLN A 138 3.47 -6.26 -15.62
N GLY A 139 3.68 -6.75 -14.40
CA GLY A 139 4.70 -6.22 -13.50
C GLY A 139 6.09 -6.29 -14.09
N GLY A 140 6.44 -7.43 -14.70
CA GLY A 140 7.68 -7.60 -15.44
C GLY A 140 7.83 -6.64 -16.62
N ALA A 141 6.76 -6.46 -17.39
CA ALA A 141 6.74 -5.52 -18.51
C ALA A 141 6.95 -4.07 -18.04
N VAL A 142 6.26 -3.65 -16.97
CA VAL A 142 6.45 -2.31 -16.37
C VAL A 142 7.87 -2.12 -15.87
N GLY A 143 8.46 -3.12 -15.18
CA GLY A 143 9.84 -3.09 -14.73
C GLY A 143 10.82 -2.97 -15.92
N ALA A 144 10.59 -3.72 -17.00
CA ALA A 144 11.40 -3.63 -18.20
C ALA A 144 11.34 -2.24 -18.85
N LEU A 145 10.15 -1.61 -18.91
CA LEU A 145 10.00 -0.24 -19.42
C LEU A 145 10.77 0.77 -18.56
N TYR A 146 10.68 0.69 -17.22
CA TYR A 146 11.46 1.55 -16.33
C TYR A 146 12.96 1.41 -16.55
N LEU A 147 13.45 0.17 -16.61
CA LEU A 147 14.85 -0.13 -16.84
C LEU A 147 15.35 0.33 -18.22
N THR A 148 14.49 0.23 -19.24
CA THR A 148 14.81 0.69 -20.60
C THR A 148 15.02 2.20 -20.64
N VAL A 149 14.10 2.98 -20.03
CA VAL A 149 14.22 4.45 -19.96
C VAL A 149 15.42 4.86 -19.11
N PHE A 150 15.62 4.19 -17.97
CA PHE A 150 16.78 4.44 -17.11
C PHE A 150 18.09 4.16 -17.84
N GLY A 151 18.21 3.03 -18.52
CA GLY A 151 19.39 2.66 -19.31
C GLY A 151 19.65 3.64 -20.43
N ALA A 152 18.62 4.00 -21.20
CA ALA A 152 18.72 4.98 -22.28
C ALA A 152 19.20 6.35 -21.81
N PHE A 153 18.79 6.78 -20.60
CA PHE A 153 19.24 8.04 -20.01
C PHE A 153 20.62 7.92 -19.36
N ARG A 154 20.77 6.98 -18.39
CA ARG A 154 21.93 6.97 -17.49
C ARG A 154 23.16 6.27 -18.07
N LEU A 155 22.94 5.14 -18.73
CA LEU A 155 24.04 4.31 -19.24
C LEU A 155 24.51 4.76 -20.62
N TRP A 156 23.58 5.13 -21.48
CA TRP A 156 23.90 5.43 -22.89
C TRP A 156 23.73 6.91 -23.29
N GLN A 157 23.20 7.74 -22.36
CA GLN A 157 23.01 9.20 -22.56
C GLN A 157 22.29 9.58 -23.86
N MET A 158 21.40 8.71 -24.33
CA MET A 158 20.65 8.89 -25.58
C MET A 158 19.42 9.78 -25.42
N LEU A 159 18.89 9.90 -24.20
CA LEU A 159 17.70 10.68 -23.91
C LEU A 159 18.08 11.92 -23.08
N PRO A 160 17.52 13.10 -23.41
CA PRO A 160 17.63 14.25 -22.52
C PRO A 160 16.84 13.99 -21.22
N MET A 161 17.29 14.58 -20.11
CA MET A 161 16.69 14.38 -18.78
C MET A 161 15.18 14.63 -18.76
N THR A 162 14.74 15.70 -19.44
CA THR A 162 13.31 16.06 -19.49
C THR A 162 12.46 15.00 -20.18
N LEU A 163 12.94 14.40 -21.26
CA LEU A 163 12.23 13.35 -21.99
C LEU A 163 12.21 12.04 -21.20
N ALA A 164 13.34 11.66 -20.58
CA ALA A 164 13.40 10.48 -19.72
C ALA A 164 12.41 10.60 -18.55
N PHE A 165 12.36 11.77 -17.92
CA PHE A 165 11.45 12.06 -16.82
C PHE A 165 9.98 12.00 -17.25
N ALA A 166 9.64 12.61 -18.40
CA ALA A 166 8.29 12.56 -18.97
C ALA A 166 7.86 11.12 -19.29
N LEU A 167 8.75 10.30 -19.87
CA LEU A 167 8.47 8.90 -20.14
C LEU A 167 8.21 8.10 -18.85
N LEU A 168 9.01 8.32 -17.79
CA LEU A 168 8.79 7.64 -16.51
C LEU A 168 7.45 8.03 -15.86
N ILE A 169 7.03 9.30 -15.97
CA ILE A 169 5.70 9.74 -15.52
C ILE A 169 4.62 9.02 -16.32
N VAL A 170 4.73 8.95 -17.63
CA VAL A 170 3.75 8.28 -18.50
C VAL A 170 3.67 6.79 -18.17
N ILE A 171 4.81 6.10 -18.01
CA ILE A 171 4.84 4.69 -17.62
C ILE A 171 4.19 4.50 -16.24
N CYS A 172 4.50 5.36 -15.27
CA CYS A 172 3.92 5.31 -13.93
C CYS A 172 2.39 5.48 -14.01
N ALA A 173 1.92 6.56 -14.64
CA ALA A 173 0.50 6.86 -14.74
C ALA A 173 -0.30 5.77 -15.48
N ALA A 174 0.24 5.27 -16.60
CA ALA A 174 -0.38 4.19 -17.36
C ALA A 174 -0.44 2.88 -16.55
N SER A 175 0.64 2.54 -15.86
CA SER A 175 0.74 1.31 -15.06
C SER A 175 -0.17 1.36 -13.83
N VAL A 176 -0.22 2.52 -13.15
CA VAL A 176 -1.14 2.75 -12.03
C VAL A 176 -2.60 2.73 -12.52
N GLY A 177 -2.90 3.37 -13.64
CA GLY A 177 -4.23 3.30 -14.27
C GLY A 177 -4.65 1.85 -14.57
N LEU A 178 -3.73 1.06 -15.13
CA LEU A 178 -3.93 -0.36 -15.39
C LEU A 178 -4.19 -1.14 -14.10
N ALA A 179 -3.45 -0.85 -13.04
CA ALA A 179 -3.61 -1.47 -11.72
C ALA A 179 -4.97 -1.16 -11.09
N VAL A 180 -5.42 0.10 -11.18
CA VAL A 180 -6.75 0.52 -10.69
C VAL A 180 -7.87 -0.18 -11.43
N LEU A 181 -7.79 -0.26 -12.77
CA LEU A 181 -8.77 -0.96 -13.60
C LEU A 181 -8.87 -2.45 -13.28
N GLN A 182 -7.78 -3.08 -12.87
CA GLN A 182 -7.73 -4.51 -12.50
C GLN A 182 -7.91 -4.75 -11.01
N ARG A 183 -7.99 -3.70 -10.20
CA ARG A 183 -7.99 -3.76 -8.73
C ARG A 183 -6.79 -4.55 -8.19
N ALA A 184 -5.63 -4.37 -8.81
CA ALA A 184 -4.40 -5.11 -8.55
C ALA A 184 -3.42 -4.27 -7.72
N LEU A 185 -3.46 -4.39 -6.39
CA LEU A 185 -2.58 -3.67 -5.47
C LEU A 185 -1.10 -3.91 -5.77
N SER A 186 -0.71 -5.17 -6.06
CA SER A 186 0.70 -5.51 -6.35
C SER A 186 1.25 -4.76 -7.56
N LEU A 187 0.45 -4.59 -8.61
CA LEU A 187 0.84 -3.81 -9.78
C LEU A 187 0.91 -2.32 -9.46
N ALA A 188 -0.03 -1.80 -8.66
CA ALA A 188 -0.01 -0.41 -8.21
C ALA A 188 1.23 -0.08 -7.38
N LEU A 189 1.61 -0.96 -6.45
CA LEU A 189 2.82 -0.81 -5.63
C LEU A 189 4.08 -0.80 -6.50
N LEU A 190 4.21 -1.73 -7.44
CA LEU A 190 5.36 -1.80 -8.34
C LEU A 190 5.47 -0.56 -9.23
N ALA A 191 4.35 -0.14 -9.81
CA ALA A 191 4.29 1.05 -10.66
C ALA A 191 4.65 2.32 -9.88
N SER A 192 4.09 2.49 -8.69
CA SER A 192 4.36 3.64 -7.83
C SER A 192 5.81 3.63 -7.32
N LEU A 193 6.35 2.46 -6.96
CA LEU A 193 7.74 2.31 -6.57
C LEU A 193 8.68 2.82 -7.68
N GLY A 194 8.44 2.42 -8.93
CA GLY A 194 9.20 2.91 -10.08
C GLY A 194 9.08 4.43 -10.24
N GLY A 195 7.89 4.98 -10.08
CA GLY A 195 7.65 6.42 -10.13
C GLY A 195 8.40 7.18 -9.02
N TYR A 196 8.36 6.70 -7.77
CA TYR A 196 9.07 7.31 -6.65
C TYR A 196 10.58 7.20 -6.74
N LEU A 197 11.11 6.13 -7.33
CA LEU A 197 12.53 5.96 -7.57
C LEU A 197 13.05 6.80 -8.75
N ALA A 198 12.19 7.23 -9.66
CA ALA A 198 12.59 7.94 -10.87
C ALA A 198 13.49 9.17 -10.61
N PRO A 199 13.15 10.13 -9.72
CA PRO A 199 14.03 11.28 -9.47
C PRO A 199 15.38 10.88 -8.85
N ILE A 200 15.38 9.83 -7.99
CA ILE A 200 16.60 9.34 -7.36
C ILE A 200 17.53 8.74 -8.41
N LEU A 201 16.99 7.91 -9.30
CA LEU A 201 17.74 7.23 -10.35
C LEU A 201 18.24 8.18 -11.44
N LEU A 202 17.45 9.21 -11.77
CA LEU A 202 17.82 10.21 -12.79
C LEU A 202 18.61 11.39 -12.24
N SER A 203 18.79 11.49 -10.92
CA SER A 203 19.51 12.60 -10.30
C SER A 203 20.95 12.69 -10.83
N THR A 204 21.32 13.86 -11.30
CA THR A 204 22.68 14.23 -11.71
C THR A 204 23.34 15.20 -10.74
N GLY A 205 22.72 15.47 -9.59
CA GLY A 205 23.25 16.34 -8.51
C GLY A 205 23.01 17.85 -8.68
N GLY A 206 22.47 18.30 -9.80
CA GLY A 206 22.25 19.74 -10.09
C GLY A 206 20.78 20.18 -10.22
N GLY A 207 19.82 19.36 -9.76
CA GLY A 207 18.38 19.64 -9.92
C GLY A 207 17.80 20.63 -8.93
N SER A 208 16.75 21.37 -9.35
CA SER A 208 15.99 22.25 -8.46
C SER A 208 15.17 21.43 -7.47
N HIS A 209 15.25 21.79 -6.17
CA HIS A 209 14.43 21.19 -5.11
C HIS A 209 12.93 21.40 -5.35
N ILE A 210 12.54 22.52 -5.97
CA ILE A 210 11.15 22.82 -6.31
C ILE A 210 10.63 21.79 -7.33
N ALA A 211 11.41 21.45 -8.36
CA ALA A 211 11.03 20.44 -9.33
C ALA A 211 10.90 19.05 -8.68
N LEU A 212 11.84 18.69 -7.80
CA LEU A 212 11.83 17.44 -7.06
C LEU A 212 10.56 17.33 -6.19
N PHE A 213 10.30 18.31 -5.35
CA PHE A 213 9.15 18.29 -4.44
C PHE A 213 7.82 18.41 -5.16
N SER A 214 7.75 19.18 -6.24
CA SER A 214 6.55 19.25 -7.10
C SER A 214 6.22 17.89 -7.70
N PHE A 215 7.23 17.13 -8.12
CA PHE A 215 7.04 15.78 -8.64
C PHE A 215 6.51 14.83 -7.55
N TYR A 216 7.12 14.82 -6.37
CA TYR A 216 6.62 14.01 -5.25
C TYR A 216 5.22 14.42 -4.81
N LEU A 217 4.92 15.71 -4.83
CA LEU A 217 3.58 16.22 -4.55
C LEU A 217 2.56 15.72 -5.59
N LEU A 218 2.93 15.73 -6.88
CA LEU A 218 2.09 15.17 -7.95
C LEU A 218 1.79 13.68 -7.71
N LEU A 219 2.80 12.88 -7.36
CA LEU A 219 2.62 11.46 -7.02
C LEU A 219 1.73 11.29 -5.79
N SER A 220 1.94 12.11 -4.75
CA SER A 220 1.13 12.09 -3.52
C SER A 220 -0.35 12.40 -3.80
N VAL A 221 -0.62 13.41 -4.64
CA VAL A 221 -1.98 13.73 -5.11
C VAL A 221 -2.56 12.56 -5.92
N GLY A 222 -1.75 11.93 -6.76
CA GLY A 222 -2.14 10.72 -7.51
C GLY A 222 -2.57 9.58 -6.59
N ILE A 223 -1.79 9.29 -5.54
CA ILE A 223 -2.15 8.28 -4.52
C ILE A 223 -3.42 8.66 -3.79
N LEU A 224 -3.57 9.92 -3.41
CA LEU A 224 -4.78 10.41 -2.76
C LEU A 224 -6.01 10.24 -3.68
N ALA A 225 -5.89 10.57 -4.96
CA ALA A 225 -6.95 10.36 -5.95
C ALA A 225 -7.32 8.87 -6.05
N ILE A 226 -6.34 7.97 -6.13
CA ILE A 226 -6.59 6.52 -6.15
C ILE A 226 -7.31 6.09 -4.88
N SER A 227 -6.93 6.62 -3.72
CA SER A 227 -7.50 6.26 -2.42
C SER A 227 -9.00 6.60 -2.30
N VAL A 228 -9.53 7.49 -3.15
CA VAL A 228 -10.97 7.78 -3.24
C VAL A 228 -11.74 6.58 -3.82
N TRP A 229 -11.17 5.88 -4.80
CA TRP A 229 -11.81 4.74 -5.46
C TRP A 229 -11.34 3.38 -4.92
N GLN A 230 -10.05 3.29 -4.57
CA GLN A 230 -9.42 2.07 -4.07
C GLN A 230 -8.76 2.36 -2.72
N HIS A 231 -9.23 1.69 -1.66
CA HIS A 231 -8.74 1.90 -0.30
C HIS A 231 -7.45 1.08 -0.06
N TRP A 232 -6.40 1.39 -0.79
CA TRP A 232 -5.09 0.74 -0.69
C TRP A 232 -4.19 1.50 0.30
N ARG A 233 -4.25 1.10 1.55
CA ARG A 233 -3.48 1.71 2.65
C ARG A 233 -1.98 1.56 2.47
N GLU A 234 -1.56 0.43 1.92
CA GLU A 234 -0.16 0.10 1.63
C GLU A 234 0.44 1.09 0.62
N LEU A 235 -0.35 1.53 -0.34
CA LEU A 235 0.06 2.54 -1.31
C LEU A 235 0.29 3.91 -0.65
N ASN A 236 -0.55 4.27 0.32
CA ASN A 236 -0.37 5.48 1.12
C ASN A 236 0.90 5.42 1.98
N ILE A 237 1.22 4.26 2.59
CA ILE A 237 2.47 4.07 3.34
C ILE A 237 3.67 4.21 2.41
N LEU A 238 3.63 3.59 1.23
CA LEU A 238 4.70 3.70 0.24
C LEU A 238 4.94 5.17 -0.14
N GLY A 239 3.86 5.88 -0.48
CA GLY A 239 3.93 7.30 -0.84
C GLY A 239 4.47 8.18 0.27
N MET A 240 3.97 7.98 1.48
CA MET A 240 4.44 8.68 2.68
C MET A 240 5.94 8.44 2.92
N PHE A 241 6.36 7.17 2.91
CA PHE A 241 7.76 6.80 3.16
C PHE A 241 8.71 7.46 2.16
N PHE A 242 8.42 7.38 0.87
CA PHE A 242 9.27 8.01 -0.15
C PHE A 242 9.23 9.53 -0.07
N THR A 243 8.06 10.13 0.08
CA THR A 243 7.92 11.59 0.09
C THR A 243 8.64 12.21 1.27
N PHE A 244 8.40 11.75 2.50
CA PHE A 244 9.08 12.27 3.68
C PHE A 244 10.54 11.81 3.75
N GLY A 245 10.85 10.57 3.36
CA GLY A 245 12.20 10.05 3.35
C GLY A 245 13.12 10.81 2.40
N VAL A 246 12.69 11.05 1.17
CA VAL A 246 13.49 11.81 0.19
C VAL A 246 13.60 13.28 0.59
N ALA A 247 12.52 13.88 1.12
CA ALA A 247 12.57 15.25 1.63
C ALA A 247 13.55 15.39 2.81
N ALA A 248 13.58 14.40 3.73
CA ALA A 248 14.53 14.38 4.83
C ALA A 248 15.98 14.26 4.36
N LEU A 249 16.25 13.31 3.44
CA LEU A 249 17.59 13.10 2.86
C LEU A 249 18.06 14.34 2.11
N TRP A 250 17.20 14.97 1.32
CA TRP A 250 17.53 16.20 0.63
C TRP A 250 17.77 17.34 1.64
N GLY A 251 16.94 17.44 2.67
CA GLY A 251 17.08 18.46 3.72
C GLY A 251 18.42 18.36 4.45
N ILE A 252 18.84 17.15 4.81
CA ILE A 252 20.14 16.92 5.47
C ILE A 252 21.31 17.30 4.54
N ALA A 253 21.19 17.01 3.24
CA ALA A 253 22.28 17.18 2.29
C ALA A 253 22.37 18.59 1.70
N SER A 254 21.25 19.29 1.52
CA SER A 254 21.21 20.47 0.62
C SER A 254 20.34 21.63 1.10
N TYR A 255 19.65 21.51 2.25
CA TYR A 255 18.77 22.57 2.75
C TYR A 255 19.55 23.87 3.05
N ARG A 256 18.95 25.00 2.63
CA ARG A 256 19.42 26.36 2.95
C ARG A 256 18.28 27.18 3.54
N PRO A 257 18.57 28.15 4.45
CA PRO A 257 17.51 28.99 5.02
C PRO A 257 16.69 29.78 4.00
N GLU A 258 17.27 30.06 2.82
CA GLU A 258 16.60 30.72 1.68
C GLU A 258 15.46 29.88 1.12
N ASP A 259 15.54 28.55 1.23
CA ASP A 259 14.56 27.59 0.70
C ASP A 259 13.38 27.36 1.67
N TYR A 260 13.39 28.03 2.85
CA TYR A 260 12.41 27.81 3.91
C TYR A 260 10.96 27.85 3.40
N LEU A 261 10.59 28.92 2.68
CA LEU A 261 9.20 29.13 2.25
C LEU A 261 8.72 28.00 1.33
N SER A 262 9.53 27.61 0.35
CA SER A 262 9.21 26.53 -0.58
C SER A 262 9.09 25.18 0.14
N CYS A 263 10.07 24.85 1.00
CA CYS A 263 10.05 23.62 1.79
C CYS A 263 8.85 23.56 2.74
N GLN A 264 8.52 24.69 3.39
CA GLN A 264 7.36 24.81 4.27
C GLN A 264 6.04 24.54 3.55
N LEU A 265 5.85 25.09 2.35
CA LEU A 265 4.64 24.87 1.55
C LEU A 265 4.49 23.40 1.14
N PHE A 266 5.57 22.75 0.69
CA PHE A 266 5.56 21.34 0.35
C PHE A 266 5.33 20.44 1.57
N LEU A 267 5.91 20.80 2.73
CA LEU A 267 5.71 20.07 3.98
C LEU A 267 4.23 20.13 4.40
N ILE A 268 3.62 21.31 4.41
CA ILE A 268 2.19 21.48 4.73
C ILE A 268 1.31 20.69 3.76
N ALA A 269 1.57 20.80 2.46
CA ALA A 269 0.77 20.10 1.44
C ALA A 269 0.82 18.58 1.66
N ASN A 270 2.00 17.99 1.86
CA ASN A 270 2.14 16.56 2.10
C ASN A 270 1.60 16.13 3.47
N LEU A 271 1.72 16.96 4.49
CA LEU A 271 1.11 16.71 5.81
C LEU A 271 -0.43 16.65 5.69
N LEU A 272 -1.04 17.54 4.90
CA LEU A 272 -2.48 17.49 4.63
C LEU A 272 -2.86 16.23 3.85
N ILE A 273 -2.09 15.85 2.84
CA ILE A 273 -2.38 14.66 2.02
C ILE A 273 -2.31 13.39 2.86
N PHE A 274 -1.19 13.15 3.54
CA PHE A 274 -0.97 11.89 4.27
C PHE A 274 -1.54 11.92 5.69
N GLY A 275 -1.44 13.04 6.39
CA GLY A 275 -1.86 13.16 7.79
C GLY A 275 -3.37 13.41 7.98
N VAL A 276 -4.04 14.04 7.02
CA VAL A 276 -5.46 14.40 7.15
C VAL A 276 -6.33 13.63 6.16
N PHE A 277 -6.08 13.81 4.85
CA PHE A 277 -6.97 13.24 3.84
C PHE A 277 -6.86 11.72 3.74
N SER A 278 -5.66 11.16 3.79
CA SER A 278 -5.44 9.71 3.75
C SER A 278 -6.10 9.02 4.94
N VAL A 279 -5.93 9.57 6.14
CA VAL A 279 -6.56 9.07 7.36
C VAL A 279 -8.07 9.22 7.30
N GLY A 280 -8.59 10.37 6.86
CA GLY A 280 -10.02 10.61 6.72
C GLY A 280 -10.71 9.63 5.76
N LEU A 281 -10.06 9.29 4.65
CA LEU A 281 -10.55 8.28 3.70
C LEU A 281 -10.49 6.87 4.30
N SER A 282 -9.42 6.53 5.02
CA SER A 282 -9.25 5.23 5.68
C SER A 282 -10.35 4.99 6.73
N LEU A 283 -10.70 6.00 7.51
CA LEU A 283 -11.76 5.91 8.52
C LEU A 283 -13.16 5.70 7.90
N ARG A 284 -13.45 6.34 6.75
CA ARG A 284 -14.72 6.15 6.05
C ARG A 284 -14.91 4.71 5.54
N ALA A 285 -13.83 4.01 5.23
CA ALA A 285 -13.89 2.66 4.69
C ALA A 285 -14.27 1.57 5.70
N GLN A 286 -14.31 1.84 7.01
CA GLN A 286 -14.73 0.95 8.12
C GLN A 286 -14.22 -0.51 8.05
N ARG A 287 -13.11 -0.79 7.42
CA ARG A 287 -12.54 -2.14 7.42
C ARG A 287 -11.85 -2.44 8.75
N ARG A 288 -12.46 -3.30 9.56
CA ARG A 288 -11.88 -3.84 10.80
C ARG A 288 -10.75 -4.81 10.41
N GLY A 289 -9.51 -4.57 10.85
CA GLY A 289 -8.48 -5.61 10.78
C GLY A 289 -7.03 -5.16 10.86
N GLU A 290 -6.69 -3.96 10.37
CA GLU A 290 -5.28 -3.56 10.20
C GLU A 290 -4.89 -2.39 11.10
N ARG A 291 -4.99 -2.57 12.42
CA ARG A 291 -4.73 -1.53 13.43
C ARG A 291 -3.31 -0.94 13.35
N ILE A 292 -2.31 -1.74 12.96
CA ILE A 292 -0.90 -1.30 12.89
C ILE A 292 -0.71 -0.34 11.72
N ILE A 293 -1.24 -0.66 10.54
CA ILE A 293 -1.14 0.18 9.33
C ILE A 293 -1.84 1.51 9.55
N ASP A 294 -3.03 1.49 10.14
CA ASP A 294 -3.77 2.72 10.47
C ASP A 294 -3.01 3.58 11.51
N GLY A 295 -2.37 2.94 12.50
CA GLY A 295 -1.52 3.63 13.46
C GLY A 295 -0.32 4.30 12.80
N VAL A 296 0.38 3.62 11.90
CA VAL A 296 1.52 4.20 11.16
C VAL A 296 1.06 5.39 10.32
N LEU A 297 -0.03 5.27 9.56
CA LEU A 297 -0.55 6.38 8.75
C LEU A 297 -1.02 7.57 9.59
N LEU A 298 -1.42 7.34 10.84
CA LEU A 298 -1.90 8.38 11.73
C LEU A 298 -0.75 9.14 12.41
N PHE A 299 0.28 8.43 12.89
CA PHE A 299 1.34 9.02 13.71
C PHE A 299 2.61 9.38 12.93
N ALA A 300 2.95 8.66 11.85
CA ALA A 300 4.19 8.90 11.13
C ALA A 300 4.24 10.25 10.38
N PRO A 301 3.17 10.73 9.68
CA PRO A 301 3.22 12.03 9.02
C PRO A 301 3.43 13.21 9.98
N PRO A 302 2.70 13.34 11.12
CA PRO A 302 2.95 14.42 12.07
C PRO A 302 4.33 14.34 12.71
N LEU A 303 4.81 13.14 13.05
CA LEU A 303 6.13 12.96 13.65
C LEU A 303 7.25 13.34 12.69
N ALA A 304 7.20 12.82 11.45
CA ALA A 304 8.16 13.16 10.40
C ALA A 304 8.09 14.65 10.03
N GLY A 305 6.87 15.18 9.88
CA GLY A 305 6.63 16.58 9.57
C GLY A 305 7.16 17.51 10.65
N PHE A 306 6.92 17.21 11.93
CA PHE A 306 7.44 18.01 13.04
C PHE A 306 8.97 17.94 13.13
N GLY A 307 9.57 16.75 12.91
CA GLY A 307 11.03 16.61 12.87
C GLY A 307 11.68 17.48 11.79
N MET A 308 11.09 17.51 10.59
CA MET A 308 11.56 18.39 9.50
C MET A 308 11.34 19.87 9.83
N GLN A 309 10.18 20.21 10.39
CA GLN A 309 9.86 21.58 10.82
C GLN A 309 10.85 22.06 11.88
N TYR A 310 11.15 21.22 12.85
CA TYR A 310 12.16 21.52 13.88
C TYR A 310 13.53 21.80 13.25
N ALA A 311 13.98 20.92 12.33
CA ALA A 311 15.25 21.08 11.63
C ALA A 311 15.34 22.40 10.84
N MET A 312 14.24 22.82 10.19
CA MET A 312 14.18 24.07 9.43
C MET A 312 14.17 25.32 10.33
N THR A 313 13.63 25.23 11.55
CA THR A 313 13.39 26.40 12.42
C THR A 313 14.34 26.49 13.62
N GLN A 314 15.24 25.51 13.83
CA GLN A 314 16.16 25.46 14.98
C GLN A 314 17.10 26.66 15.10
N HIS A 315 17.34 27.38 13.99
CA HIS A 315 18.20 28.56 13.97
C HIS A 315 17.51 29.83 14.50
N TRP A 316 16.18 29.80 14.67
CA TRP A 316 15.41 30.91 15.20
C TRP A 316 15.21 30.74 16.69
N THR A 317 15.41 31.82 17.47
CA THR A 317 15.35 31.77 18.94
C THR A 317 14.09 31.12 19.51
N TYR A 318 12.93 31.35 18.87
CA TYR A 318 11.64 30.75 19.26
C TYR A 318 11.04 29.87 18.18
N GLY A 319 11.78 29.57 17.10
CA GLY A 319 11.31 28.83 15.96
C GLY A 319 10.71 27.46 16.29
N PRO A 320 11.43 26.58 17.02
CA PRO A 320 10.91 25.29 17.42
C PRO A 320 9.68 25.36 18.33
N ALA A 321 9.66 26.33 19.28
CA ALA A 321 8.52 26.51 20.19
C ALA A 321 7.27 26.98 19.46
N LEU A 322 7.40 27.96 18.55
CA LEU A 322 6.28 28.41 17.69
C LEU A 322 5.79 27.31 16.76
N SER A 323 6.72 26.51 16.22
CA SER A 323 6.37 25.37 15.39
C SER A 323 5.59 24.30 16.16
N ALA A 324 6.02 23.96 17.38
CA ALA A 324 5.31 23.04 18.26
C ALA A 324 3.90 23.55 18.59
N LEU A 325 3.78 24.83 18.91
CA LEU A 325 2.49 25.47 19.21
C LEU A 325 1.56 25.44 17.98
N GLY A 326 2.12 25.71 16.79
CA GLY A 326 1.37 25.62 15.51
C GLY A 326 0.87 24.21 15.22
N TYR A 327 1.71 23.18 15.40
CA TYR A 327 1.32 21.79 15.25
C TYR A 327 0.25 21.38 16.29
N GLY A 328 0.44 21.75 17.56
CA GLY A 328 -0.53 21.51 18.62
C GLY A 328 -1.88 22.15 18.31
N ALA A 329 -1.90 23.42 17.94
CA ALA A 329 -3.13 24.13 17.57
C ALA A 329 -3.83 23.48 16.35
N PHE A 330 -3.05 23.06 15.34
CA PHE A 330 -3.58 22.40 14.16
C PHE A 330 -4.25 21.06 14.51
N TYR A 331 -3.57 20.17 15.26
CA TYR A 331 -4.12 18.87 15.61
C TYR A 331 -5.26 18.95 16.61
N LEU A 332 -5.23 19.89 17.58
CA LEU A 332 -6.34 20.16 18.48
C LEU A 332 -7.57 20.68 17.72
N SER A 333 -7.37 21.57 16.74
CA SER A 333 -8.45 22.05 15.88
C SER A 333 -9.05 20.91 15.05
N LEU A 334 -8.20 20.03 14.51
CA LEU A 334 -8.63 18.85 13.77
C LEU A 334 -9.43 17.88 14.65
N ALA A 335 -8.98 17.64 15.90
CA ALA A 335 -9.68 16.83 16.88
C ALA A 335 -11.06 17.42 17.23
N PHE A 336 -11.12 18.73 17.46
CA PHE A 336 -12.36 19.45 17.74
C PHE A 336 -13.35 19.35 16.57
N LEU A 337 -12.87 19.55 15.32
CA LEU A 337 -13.68 19.44 14.12
C LEU A 337 -14.21 18.01 13.92
N ALA A 338 -13.36 17.00 14.16
CA ALA A 338 -13.73 15.59 14.07
C ALA A 338 -14.80 15.22 15.09
N LEU A 339 -14.69 15.67 16.35
CA LEU A 339 -15.70 15.46 17.39
C LEU A 339 -17.03 16.10 17.02
N ARG A 340 -17.00 17.33 16.50
CA ARG A 340 -18.20 18.09 16.16
C ARG A 340 -18.96 17.54 14.95
N ARG A 341 -18.22 17.03 13.95
CA ARG A 341 -18.80 16.62 12.65
C ARG A 341 -19.10 15.12 12.58
N TYR A 342 -18.36 14.29 13.32
CA TYR A 342 -18.43 12.83 13.27
C TYR A 342 -18.35 12.18 14.66
N PRO A 343 -19.37 12.36 15.53
CA PRO A 343 -19.31 11.87 16.90
C PRO A 343 -19.20 10.34 17.04
N SER A 344 -19.65 9.58 16.03
CA SER A 344 -19.59 8.12 16.02
C SER A 344 -18.26 7.51 15.54
N LEU A 345 -17.50 8.24 14.70
CA LEU A 345 -16.21 7.80 14.14
C LEU A 345 -15.00 8.28 14.95
N GLY A 346 -15.22 9.17 15.92
CA GLY A 346 -14.21 10.08 16.40
C GLY A 346 -13.27 9.58 17.47
N ARG A 347 -13.59 8.54 18.25
CA ARG A 347 -12.80 8.24 19.45
C ARG A 347 -11.33 7.91 19.18
N PRO A 348 -10.92 7.01 18.26
CA PRO A 348 -9.51 6.71 18.04
C PRO A 348 -8.76 7.88 17.40
N LEU A 349 -9.36 8.56 16.42
CA LEU A 349 -8.79 9.71 15.74
C LEU A 349 -8.59 10.90 16.67
N VAL A 350 -9.61 11.17 17.50
CA VAL A 350 -9.58 12.23 18.48
C VAL A 350 -8.53 11.98 19.54
N MET A 351 -8.46 10.74 20.07
CA MET A 351 -7.42 10.35 21.02
C MET A 351 -6.02 10.50 20.44
N ALA A 352 -5.83 10.11 19.17
CA ALA A 352 -4.54 10.28 18.51
C ALA A 352 -4.21 11.75 18.22
N ALA A 353 -5.16 12.53 17.75
CA ALA A 353 -4.96 13.96 17.52
C ALA A 353 -4.69 14.72 18.83
N LEU A 354 -5.34 14.35 19.95
CA LEU A 354 -5.06 14.86 21.28
C LEU A 354 -3.69 14.43 21.82
N ALA A 355 -3.20 13.24 21.44
CA ALA A 355 -1.89 12.76 21.85
C ALA A 355 -0.73 13.41 21.07
N ILE A 356 -1.00 13.97 19.89
CA ILE A 356 -0.03 14.67 19.04
C ILE A 356 0.02 16.17 19.36
N GLY A 357 -1.13 16.76 19.66
CA GLY A 357 -1.27 18.19 20.01
C GLY A 357 -0.97 18.47 21.47
#